data_911862e015b582b5d1cad17cf0dadcd2
#
_entry.id   911862e015b582b5d1cad17cf0dadcd2
#
_cell.length_a   1.000
_cell.length_b   1.000
_cell.length_c   1.000
_cell.angle_alpha   90.00
_cell.angle_beta   90.00
_cell.angle_gamma   90.00
#
_symmetry.space_group_name_H-M   'P 1'
#
loop_
_entity.id
_entity.type
_entity.pdbx_description
1 polymer ?
#
loop_
_entity_poly.entity_id
_entity_poly.type
_entity_poly.pdbx_seq_one_letter_code
_entity_poly.pdbx_strand_id
1 'polypeptide(L)'
;MKKAASDWNYLVKNVTSKQHLVDIKSNVKNSQFAQPLFEFSGACAGCGETPYVKLVSQLFGDREMIANATGCSSIYSASIPSTPYCTNEKGQGPAFDNSLFEDFCEFGMGMVLGNKKMKERVSMLFKDVISQENTPEEFKALAEQWIEQKENADETKRLAELIKPYIAQGVEAGCPICKELKTLEHYLVKRSQWIIGGDGASYDIGYGGLDHVIASGEDVNLLVLDTEVYSNTGGQSSKATPLGAIAQFAAQGKRIRKKDLGLIATTYGYVYVAQVAMGADNAQCLKAIREAEAYPGPSLVIAYAPCINHGLKIKGGMGRSQAEEGRAVECGYWHLWRYNPQLAEEGKNPFTLDSKEPDWSKFRDFLLGEVRYLSVQKAYP
;
A
#
# COMPACT_ATOMS: atom_id res chain seq x y z
N MET A 1 18.77 -23.30 18.74
CA MET A 1 17.47 -22.63 18.60
C MET A 1 17.06 -21.86 19.86
N LYS A 2 16.92 -22.47 21.07
CA LYS A 2 16.46 -21.75 22.28
C LYS A 2 17.31 -20.51 22.63
N LYS A 3 18.65 -20.56 22.54
CA LYS A 3 19.53 -19.41 22.79
C LYS A 3 19.28 -18.28 21.76
N ALA A 4 19.21 -18.61 20.46
CA ALA A 4 18.96 -17.64 19.42
C ALA A 4 17.58 -16.95 19.58
N ALA A 5 16.54 -17.68 19.99
CA ALA A 5 15.24 -17.12 20.30
C ALA A 5 15.30 -16.19 21.52
N SER A 6 16.07 -16.55 22.55
CA SER A 6 16.29 -15.70 23.72
C SER A 6 17.02 -14.41 23.36
N ASP A 7 18.09 -14.52 22.55
CA ASP A 7 18.89 -13.38 22.10
C ASP A 7 18.04 -12.44 21.21
N TRP A 8 17.23 -13.02 20.30
CA TRP A 8 16.27 -12.27 19.48
C TRP A 8 15.26 -11.51 20.35
N ASN A 9 14.61 -12.19 21.29
CA ASN A 9 13.65 -11.56 22.19
C ASN A 9 14.29 -10.45 23.03
N TYR A 10 15.53 -10.62 23.45
CA TYR A 10 16.30 -9.59 24.15
C TYR A 10 16.51 -8.36 23.26
N LEU A 11 16.97 -8.55 22.03
CA LEU A 11 17.22 -7.46 21.08
C LEU A 11 15.94 -6.69 20.76
N VAL A 12 14.84 -7.39 20.44
CA VAL A 12 13.55 -6.77 20.11
C VAL A 12 13.00 -5.95 21.28
N LYS A 13 13.18 -6.42 22.53
CA LYS A 13 12.65 -5.73 23.71
C LYS A 13 13.51 -4.58 24.23
N ASN A 14 14.83 -4.65 24.02
CA ASN A 14 15.78 -3.74 24.69
C ASN A 14 16.54 -2.80 23.76
N VAL A 15 16.51 -3.05 22.44
CA VAL A 15 17.10 -2.15 21.46
C VAL A 15 16.01 -1.25 20.88
N THR A 16 16.02 0.00 21.29
CA THR A 16 15.03 0.99 20.79
C THR A 16 15.28 1.33 19.32
N SER A 17 14.20 1.53 18.58
CA SER A 17 14.26 2.01 17.19
C SER A 17 15.01 3.35 17.11
N LYS A 18 15.82 3.51 16.07
CA LYS A 18 16.56 4.75 15.76
C LYS A 18 15.90 5.57 14.66
N GLN A 19 14.68 5.22 14.24
CA GLN A 19 13.96 5.93 13.17
C GLN A 19 13.77 7.43 13.47
N HIS A 20 13.69 7.83 14.74
CA HIS A 20 13.56 9.23 15.16
C HIS A 20 14.81 10.09 14.86
N LEU A 21 15.94 9.47 14.51
CA LEU A 21 17.18 10.18 14.15
C LEU A 21 17.23 10.58 12.66
N VAL A 22 16.30 10.11 11.85
CA VAL A 22 16.25 10.36 10.40
C VAL A 22 14.82 10.64 9.96
N ASP A 23 14.66 11.40 8.89
CA ASP A 23 13.39 11.50 8.21
C ASP A 23 13.21 10.26 7.31
N ILE A 24 12.40 9.30 7.79
CA ILE A 24 12.13 8.02 7.11
C ILE A 24 11.41 8.19 5.77
N LYS A 25 10.78 9.35 5.55
CA LYS A 25 10.04 9.67 4.33
C LYS A 25 10.91 10.34 3.26
N SER A 26 12.14 10.75 3.59
CA SER A 26 12.99 11.53 2.68
C SER A 26 13.60 10.74 1.53
N ASN A 27 14.01 9.50 1.79
CA ASN A 27 14.60 8.58 0.81
C ASN A 27 14.53 7.13 1.28
N VAL A 28 14.75 6.18 0.34
CA VAL A 28 14.65 4.74 0.64
C VAL A 28 15.66 4.28 1.69
N LYS A 29 16.89 4.82 1.69
CA LYS A 29 17.88 4.49 2.74
C LYS A 29 17.34 4.82 4.12
N ASN A 30 16.76 5.99 4.28
CA ASN A 30 16.20 6.44 5.56
C ASN A 30 14.94 5.63 5.94
N SER A 31 14.10 5.26 4.98
CA SER A 31 12.92 4.43 5.27
C SER A 31 13.29 3.07 5.89
N GLN A 32 14.50 2.55 5.61
CA GLN A 32 14.96 1.28 6.16
C GLN A 32 15.40 1.35 7.64
N PHE A 33 15.47 2.55 8.23
CA PHE A 33 15.61 2.70 9.69
C PHE A 33 14.27 2.57 10.42
N ALA A 34 13.14 2.68 9.71
CA ALA A 34 11.83 2.37 10.28
C ALA A 34 11.70 0.87 10.51
N GLN A 35 11.12 0.49 11.64
CA GLN A 35 10.79 -0.91 11.89
C GLN A 35 9.79 -1.37 10.83
N PRO A 36 10.08 -2.44 10.06
CA PRO A 36 9.06 -3.04 9.22
C PRO A 36 8.01 -3.69 10.10
N LEU A 37 6.75 -3.40 9.84
CA LEU A 37 5.63 -4.01 10.55
C LEU A 37 5.01 -5.15 9.73
N PHE A 38 5.74 -5.59 8.72
CA PHE A 38 5.51 -6.78 7.91
C PHE A 38 6.82 -7.52 7.73
N GLU A 39 7.00 -8.65 8.42
CA GLU A 39 8.23 -9.44 8.42
C GLU A 39 7.96 -10.95 8.42
N PHE A 40 8.88 -11.71 7.81
CA PHE A 40 8.85 -13.18 7.83
C PHE A 40 7.58 -13.79 7.23
N SER A 41 7.11 -13.21 6.13
CA SER A 41 5.94 -13.73 5.40
C SER A 41 6.18 -15.12 4.81
N GLY A 42 5.10 -15.89 4.63
CA GLY A 42 5.13 -17.17 3.95
C GLY A 42 5.17 -17.07 2.41
N ALA A 43 5.55 -15.94 1.84
CA ALA A 43 5.67 -15.75 0.40
C ALA A 43 6.79 -16.60 -0.22
N CYS A 44 6.72 -16.79 -1.55
CA CYS A 44 7.80 -17.44 -2.29
C CYS A 44 9.12 -16.70 -2.10
N ALA A 45 10.24 -17.43 -2.06
CA ALA A 45 11.56 -16.81 -1.99
C ALA A 45 11.80 -15.89 -3.20
N GLY A 46 12.06 -14.61 -2.93
CA GLY A 46 12.23 -13.60 -3.97
C GLY A 46 10.93 -13.09 -4.61
N CYS A 47 9.79 -13.29 -3.94
CA CYS A 47 8.50 -12.72 -4.38
C CYS A 47 8.63 -11.21 -4.62
N GLY A 48 8.16 -10.73 -5.78
CA GLY A 48 8.19 -9.32 -6.15
C GLY A 48 7.17 -8.46 -5.39
N GLU A 49 6.15 -9.05 -4.78
CA GLU A 49 5.10 -8.30 -4.06
C GLU A 49 5.55 -7.79 -2.69
N THR A 50 6.24 -8.63 -1.92
CA THR A 50 6.54 -8.37 -0.50
C THR A 50 7.37 -7.11 -0.23
N PRO A 51 8.30 -6.66 -1.09
CA PRO A 51 9.03 -5.41 -0.88
C PRO A 51 8.13 -4.18 -0.82
N TYR A 52 7.06 -4.13 -1.62
CA TYR A 52 6.09 -3.02 -1.62
C TYR A 52 5.28 -3.01 -0.33
N VAL A 53 4.73 -4.16 0.08
CA VAL A 53 3.97 -4.29 1.34
C VAL A 53 4.85 -3.92 2.54
N LYS A 54 6.10 -4.39 2.57
CA LYS A 54 7.07 -4.02 3.60
C LYS A 54 7.29 -2.51 3.65
N LEU A 55 7.52 -1.85 2.51
CA LEU A 55 7.76 -0.42 2.46
C LEU A 55 6.56 0.38 2.97
N VAL A 56 5.34 0.03 2.56
CA VAL A 56 4.10 0.67 3.03
C VAL A 56 3.99 0.53 4.56
N SER A 57 4.25 -0.66 5.11
CA SER A 57 4.24 -0.90 6.55
C SER A 57 5.31 -0.11 7.32
N GLN A 58 6.48 0.15 6.71
CA GLN A 58 7.52 0.99 7.31
C GLN A 58 7.14 2.47 7.35
N LEU A 59 6.40 2.94 6.35
CA LEU A 59 6.01 4.35 6.24
C LEU A 59 4.76 4.68 7.06
N PHE A 60 3.79 3.78 7.12
CA PHE A 60 2.44 4.06 7.62
C PHE A 60 1.90 3.02 8.60
N GLY A 61 2.61 1.92 8.83
CA GLY A 61 2.11 0.75 9.54
C GLY A 61 1.60 1.00 10.96
N ASP A 62 2.08 2.05 11.63
CA ASP A 62 1.59 2.44 12.96
C ASP A 62 0.14 2.95 12.96
N ARG A 63 -0.41 3.27 11.79
CA ARG A 63 -1.78 3.78 11.60
C ARG A 63 -2.46 3.20 10.36
N GLU A 64 -1.86 2.17 9.78
CA GLU A 64 -2.32 1.54 8.53
C GLU A 64 -3.55 0.66 8.78
N MET A 65 -4.51 0.73 7.85
CA MET A 65 -5.63 -0.19 7.73
C MET A 65 -5.59 -0.82 6.34
N ILE A 66 -5.67 -2.14 6.28
CA ILE A 66 -5.54 -2.92 5.06
C ILE A 66 -6.80 -3.71 4.79
N ALA A 67 -7.44 -3.45 3.64
CA ALA A 67 -8.41 -4.33 3.03
C ALA A 67 -7.72 -5.11 1.91
N ASN A 68 -7.63 -6.43 2.02
CA ASN A 68 -6.89 -7.25 1.08
C ASN A 68 -7.81 -8.16 0.28
N ALA A 69 -7.53 -8.33 -1.02
CA ALA A 69 -8.22 -9.33 -1.84
C ALA A 69 -7.65 -10.72 -1.57
N THR A 70 -8.49 -11.74 -1.61
CA THR A 70 -8.04 -13.13 -1.52
C THR A 70 -7.12 -13.48 -2.71
N GLY A 71 -5.90 -13.86 -2.40
CA GLY A 71 -4.85 -14.16 -3.38
C GLY A 71 -3.51 -14.40 -2.69
N CYS A 72 -2.39 -14.22 -3.39
CA CYS A 72 -1.06 -14.38 -2.78
C CYS A 72 -0.89 -13.46 -1.58
N SER A 73 -1.24 -12.19 -1.68
CA SER A 73 -1.07 -11.21 -0.61
C SER A 73 -1.87 -11.55 0.65
N SER A 74 -3.06 -12.12 0.54
CA SER A 74 -3.81 -12.59 1.72
C SER A 74 -3.24 -13.89 2.29
N ILE A 75 -2.79 -14.81 1.43
CA ILE A 75 -2.27 -16.10 1.87
C ILE A 75 -0.97 -15.92 2.67
N TYR A 76 0.00 -15.16 2.15
CA TYR A 76 1.26 -14.96 2.89
C TYR A 76 1.10 -14.01 4.08
N SER A 77 -0.01 -13.25 4.16
CA SER A 77 -0.24 -12.27 5.24
C SER A 77 -1.07 -12.82 6.41
N ALA A 78 -1.96 -13.80 6.20
CA ALA A 78 -2.90 -14.21 7.25
C ALA A 78 -3.30 -15.69 7.28
N SER A 79 -3.03 -16.46 6.23
CA SER A 79 -3.66 -17.79 6.11
C SER A 79 -2.88 -18.93 6.75
N ILE A 80 -1.63 -18.74 7.19
CA ILE A 80 -0.78 -19.83 7.69
C ILE A 80 0.00 -19.38 8.92
N PRO A 81 0.24 -20.31 9.80
CA PRO A 81 0.04 -20.37 11.25
C PRO A 81 0.50 -19.10 11.98
N SER A 82 1.09 -18.15 11.27
CA SER A 82 1.50 -16.85 11.80
C SER A 82 1.26 -15.76 10.78
N THR A 83 0.71 -14.65 11.22
CA THR A 83 0.67 -13.43 10.42
C THR A 83 2.04 -12.75 10.44
N PRO A 84 2.56 -12.23 9.29
CA PRO A 84 3.79 -11.44 9.24
C PRO A 84 3.61 -10.01 9.75
N TYR A 85 2.39 -9.54 9.93
CA TYR A 85 2.15 -8.23 10.53
C TYR A 85 2.41 -8.26 12.02
N CYS A 86 3.09 -7.22 12.51
CA CYS A 86 3.46 -7.06 13.91
C CYS A 86 3.22 -5.62 14.39
N THR A 87 3.46 -5.39 15.67
CA THR A 87 3.33 -4.06 16.28
C THR A 87 4.70 -3.49 16.64
N ASN A 88 4.77 -2.17 16.69
CA ASN A 88 5.93 -1.46 17.23
C ASN A 88 5.97 -1.53 18.77
N GLU A 89 6.96 -0.91 19.38
CA GLU A 89 7.14 -0.84 20.83
C GLU A 89 5.97 -0.17 21.58
N LYS A 90 5.13 0.61 20.89
CA LYS A 90 3.91 1.25 21.43
C LYS A 90 2.65 0.39 21.24
N GLY A 91 2.78 -0.83 20.71
CA GLY A 91 1.66 -1.71 20.41
C GLY A 91 0.84 -1.28 19.17
N GLN A 92 1.38 -0.42 18.31
CA GLN A 92 0.73 0.05 17.09
C GLN A 92 1.23 -0.76 15.90
N GLY A 93 0.33 -1.16 15.02
CA GLY A 93 0.63 -1.90 13.80
C GLY A 93 -0.55 -1.92 12.85
N PRO A 94 -0.37 -2.47 11.62
CA PRO A 94 -1.42 -2.54 10.64
C PRO A 94 -2.64 -3.33 11.14
N ALA A 95 -3.82 -2.79 10.89
CA ALA A 95 -5.08 -3.52 11.02
C ALA A 95 -5.36 -4.18 9.67
N PHE A 96 -5.25 -5.50 9.62
CA PHE A 96 -5.37 -6.28 8.39
C PHE A 96 -6.64 -7.14 8.42
N ASP A 97 -7.39 -7.07 7.33
CA ASP A 97 -8.46 -8.01 7.04
C ASP A 97 -8.55 -8.26 5.54
N ASN A 98 -9.16 -9.38 5.12
CA ASN A 98 -9.28 -9.73 3.72
C ASN A 98 -10.72 -10.04 3.33
N SER A 99 -11.02 -9.83 2.06
CA SER A 99 -12.30 -10.11 1.45
C SER A 99 -12.12 -10.91 0.15
N LEU A 100 -13.20 -11.23 -0.54
CA LEU A 100 -13.17 -11.94 -1.81
C LEU A 100 -12.64 -11.04 -2.95
N PHE A 101 -12.30 -11.62 -4.08
CA PHE A 101 -11.77 -10.89 -5.23
C PHE A 101 -12.69 -9.81 -5.76
N GLU A 102 -13.99 -10.11 -5.75
CA GLU A 102 -15.04 -9.26 -6.33
C GLU A 102 -15.47 -8.11 -5.42
N ASP A 103 -15.21 -8.18 -4.11
CA ASP A 103 -15.72 -7.21 -3.14
C ASP A 103 -14.65 -6.55 -2.26
N PHE A 104 -13.37 -6.78 -2.53
CA PHE A 104 -12.27 -6.25 -1.71
C PHE A 104 -12.20 -4.72 -1.72
N CYS A 105 -12.56 -4.09 -2.82
CA CYS A 105 -12.59 -2.64 -2.94
C CYS A 105 -13.78 -2.05 -2.16
N GLU A 106 -14.96 -2.62 -2.29
CA GLU A 106 -16.16 -2.21 -1.55
C GLU A 106 -15.99 -2.42 -0.04
N PHE A 107 -15.34 -3.52 0.35
CA PHE A 107 -14.98 -3.77 1.74
C PHE A 107 -14.03 -2.69 2.28
N GLY A 108 -12.96 -2.37 1.53
CA GLY A 108 -12.03 -1.30 1.87
C GLY A 108 -12.69 0.08 1.91
N MET A 109 -13.59 0.38 0.99
CA MET A 109 -14.40 1.59 1.01
C MET A 109 -15.28 1.66 2.27
N GLY A 110 -15.90 0.53 2.66
CA GLY A 110 -16.65 0.44 3.91
C GLY A 110 -15.81 0.79 5.13
N MET A 111 -14.56 0.33 5.18
CA MET A 111 -13.60 0.70 6.25
C MET A 111 -13.30 2.21 6.25
N VAL A 112 -13.11 2.83 5.07
CA VAL A 112 -12.92 4.29 4.94
C VAL A 112 -14.11 5.05 5.47
N LEU A 113 -15.32 4.70 5.01
CA LEU A 113 -16.56 5.38 5.40
C LEU A 113 -16.85 5.22 6.88
N GLY A 114 -16.62 4.02 7.44
CA GLY A 114 -16.76 3.77 8.87
C GLY A 114 -15.79 4.63 9.70
N ASN A 115 -14.51 4.68 9.30
CA ASN A 115 -13.50 5.51 9.95
C ASN A 115 -13.85 7.01 9.87
N LYS A 116 -14.29 7.48 8.69
CA LYS A 116 -14.74 8.87 8.47
C LYS A 116 -15.89 9.22 9.42
N LYS A 117 -16.89 8.35 9.58
CA LYS A 117 -18.01 8.57 10.50
C LYS A 117 -17.59 8.62 11.97
N MET A 118 -16.69 7.75 12.40
CA MET A 118 -16.17 7.79 13.76
C MET A 118 -15.34 9.05 14.01
N LYS A 119 -14.53 9.49 13.06
CA LYS A 119 -13.78 10.75 13.12
C LYS A 119 -14.71 11.98 13.16
N GLU A 120 -15.82 11.97 12.40
CA GLU A 120 -16.87 12.97 12.49
C GLU A 120 -17.50 12.99 13.90
N ARG A 121 -17.76 11.82 14.51
CA ARG A 121 -18.27 11.72 15.89
C ARG A 121 -17.30 12.32 16.89
N VAL A 122 -16.00 12.04 16.78
CA VAL A 122 -14.96 12.69 17.61
C VAL A 122 -14.99 14.21 17.43
N SER A 123 -15.13 14.71 16.19
CA SER A 123 -15.27 16.17 15.94
C SER A 123 -16.47 16.79 16.64
N MET A 124 -17.60 16.08 16.68
CA MET A 124 -18.80 16.55 17.40
C MET A 124 -18.55 16.60 18.92
N LEU A 125 -17.97 15.54 19.48
CA LEU A 125 -17.63 15.50 20.90
C LEU A 125 -16.65 16.61 21.31
N PHE A 126 -15.67 16.93 20.45
CA PHE A 126 -14.77 18.07 20.70
C PHE A 126 -15.49 19.42 20.65
N LYS A 127 -16.45 19.60 19.76
CA LYS A 127 -17.30 20.81 19.79
C LYS A 127 -18.09 20.92 21.10
N ASP A 128 -18.59 19.81 21.60
CA ASP A 128 -19.27 19.78 22.91
C ASP A 128 -18.30 20.11 24.05
N VAL A 129 -17.05 19.57 24.02
CA VAL A 129 -15.98 19.91 24.97
C VAL A 129 -15.68 21.42 24.97
N ILE A 130 -15.54 22.02 23.76
CA ILE A 130 -15.24 23.45 23.61
C ILE A 130 -16.37 24.33 24.17
N SER A 131 -17.62 23.90 24.03
CA SER A 131 -18.80 24.65 24.51
C SER A 131 -19.00 24.62 26.04
N GLN A 132 -18.35 23.69 26.75
CA GLN A 132 -18.50 23.59 28.21
C GLN A 132 -17.66 24.63 28.94
N GLU A 133 -18.27 25.39 29.87
CA GLU A 133 -17.58 26.42 30.65
C GLU A 133 -16.48 25.87 31.55
N ASN A 134 -16.70 24.69 32.16
CA ASN A 134 -15.78 24.07 33.11
C ASN A 134 -14.63 23.29 32.47
N THR A 135 -14.51 23.27 31.14
CA THR A 135 -13.40 22.59 30.42
C THR A 135 -12.14 23.43 30.52
N PRO A 136 -10.98 22.84 30.83
CA PRO A 136 -9.70 23.57 30.80
C PRO A 136 -9.44 24.22 29.43
N GLU A 137 -9.03 25.48 29.41
CA GLU A 137 -8.79 26.24 28.17
C GLU A 137 -7.74 25.57 27.27
N GLU A 138 -6.71 24.94 27.86
CA GLU A 138 -5.73 24.19 27.09
C GLU A 138 -6.35 22.99 26.34
N PHE A 139 -7.30 22.30 26.98
CA PHE A 139 -8.01 21.19 26.31
C PHE A 139 -8.91 21.70 25.20
N LYS A 140 -9.60 22.83 25.38
CA LYS A 140 -10.39 23.47 24.31
C LYS A 140 -9.51 23.80 23.11
N ALA A 141 -8.37 24.47 23.33
CA ALA A 141 -7.43 24.84 22.29
C ALA A 141 -6.88 23.61 21.52
N LEU A 142 -6.58 22.52 22.23
CA LEU A 142 -6.16 21.27 21.59
C LEU A 142 -7.26 20.64 20.75
N ALA A 143 -8.51 20.68 21.23
CA ALA A 143 -9.67 20.16 20.52
C ALA A 143 -9.95 20.96 19.23
N GLU A 144 -9.84 22.29 19.28
CA GLU A 144 -9.95 23.19 18.11
C GLU A 144 -8.86 22.84 17.07
N GLN A 145 -7.60 22.78 17.49
CA GLN A 145 -6.49 22.41 16.63
C GLN A 145 -6.72 21.04 15.97
N TRP A 146 -7.23 20.07 16.73
CA TRP A 146 -7.51 18.73 16.19
C TRP A 146 -8.60 18.79 15.11
N ILE A 147 -9.67 19.55 15.31
CA ILE A 147 -10.76 19.72 14.34
C ILE A 147 -10.21 20.30 13.03
N GLU A 148 -9.32 21.29 13.11
CA GLU A 148 -8.68 21.93 11.94
C GLU A 148 -7.71 20.99 11.24
N GLN A 149 -6.95 20.20 11.99
CA GLN A 149 -5.84 19.37 11.50
C GLN A 149 -6.18 17.88 11.32
N LYS A 150 -7.44 17.50 11.46
CA LYS A 150 -7.88 16.08 11.48
C LYS A 150 -7.53 15.27 10.24
N GLU A 151 -7.21 15.94 9.12
CA GLU A 151 -6.76 15.31 7.88
C GLU A 151 -5.23 15.30 7.74
N ASN A 152 -4.50 15.86 8.69
CA ASN A 152 -3.04 15.83 8.73
C ASN A 152 -2.56 14.72 9.67
N ALA A 153 -1.91 13.70 9.11
CA ALA A 153 -1.49 12.52 9.87
C ALA A 153 -0.47 12.83 10.97
N ASP A 154 0.54 13.66 10.67
CA ASP A 154 1.62 13.96 11.61
C ASP A 154 1.10 14.86 12.75
N GLU A 155 0.25 15.86 12.43
CA GLU A 155 -0.38 16.70 13.44
C GLU A 155 -1.38 15.92 14.31
N THR A 156 -2.19 15.03 13.72
CA THR A 156 -3.12 14.22 14.53
C THR A 156 -2.39 13.26 15.48
N LYS A 157 -1.22 12.72 15.09
CA LYS A 157 -0.37 11.96 16.02
C LYS A 157 0.10 12.80 17.21
N ARG A 158 0.62 14.00 16.93
CA ARG A 158 1.09 14.94 17.97
C ARG A 158 -0.05 15.35 18.91
N LEU A 159 -1.18 15.75 18.35
CA LEU A 159 -2.34 16.19 19.10
C LEU A 159 -2.96 15.07 19.94
N ALA A 160 -3.03 13.84 19.40
CA ALA A 160 -3.54 12.68 20.14
C ALA A 160 -2.75 12.44 21.44
N GLU A 161 -1.42 12.53 21.41
CA GLU A 161 -0.59 12.35 22.62
C GLU A 161 -0.85 13.45 23.66
N LEU A 162 -1.13 14.69 23.23
CA LEU A 162 -1.44 15.80 24.13
C LEU A 162 -2.88 15.75 24.67
N ILE A 163 -3.82 15.24 23.90
CA ILE A 163 -5.25 15.19 24.23
C ILE A 163 -5.58 14.05 25.20
N LYS A 164 -4.98 12.86 25.02
CA LYS A 164 -5.27 11.66 25.82
C LYS A 164 -5.22 11.87 27.34
N PRO A 165 -4.25 12.62 27.92
CA PRO A 165 -4.24 12.90 29.36
C PRO A 165 -5.48 13.67 29.84
N TYR A 166 -5.97 14.65 29.06
CA TYR A 166 -7.18 15.40 29.41
C TYR A 166 -8.43 14.52 29.35
N ILE A 167 -8.52 13.64 28.35
CA ILE A 167 -9.60 12.64 28.27
C ILE A 167 -9.59 11.75 29.52
N ALA A 168 -8.41 11.25 29.91
CA ALA A 168 -8.28 10.39 31.09
C ALA A 168 -8.72 11.10 32.38
N GLN A 169 -8.26 12.34 32.62
CA GLN A 169 -8.69 13.16 33.76
C GLN A 169 -10.20 13.41 33.77
N GLY A 170 -10.76 13.71 32.58
CA GLY A 170 -12.21 13.91 32.46
C GLY A 170 -13.01 12.64 32.78
N VAL A 171 -12.51 11.46 32.38
CA VAL A 171 -13.13 10.16 32.75
C VAL A 171 -13.13 9.97 34.26
N GLU A 172 -12.02 10.24 34.94
CA GLU A 172 -11.90 10.17 36.41
C GLU A 172 -12.85 11.15 37.13
N ALA A 173 -13.02 12.35 36.53
CA ALA A 173 -13.99 13.36 37.02
C ALA A 173 -15.46 13.01 36.71
N GLY A 174 -15.72 11.90 36.02
CA GLY A 174 -17.07 11.43 35.68
C GLY A 174 -17.70 12.07 34.45
N CYS A 175 -16.95 12.81 33.62
CA CYS A 175 -17.44 13.48 32.41
C CYS A 175 -17.97 12.46 31.39
N PRO A 176 -19.25 12.55 30.98
CA PRO A 176 -19.83 11.61 30.01
C PRO A 176 -19.16 11.72 28.60
N ILE A 177 -18.84 12.94 28.15
CA ILE A 177 -18.20 13.19 26.86
C ILE A 177 -16.80 12.57 26.84
N CYS A 178 -16.04 12.75 27.94
CA CYS A 178 -14.71 12.16 28.04
C CYS A 178 -14.74 10.63 28.07
N LYS A 179 -15.78 10.03 28.66
CA LYS A 179 -15.98 8.56 28.61
C LYS A 179 -16.19 8.07 27.19
N GLU A 180 -17.00 8.76 26.40
CA GLU A 180 -17.20 8.42 24.99
C GLU A 180 -15.91 8.65 24.17
N LEU A 181 -15.24 9.81 24.34
CA LEU A 181 -13.95 10.08 23.72
C LEU A 181 -12.91 8.99 24.03
N LYS A 182 -12.91 8.48 25.25
CA LYS A 182 -12.02 7.37 25.64
C LYS A 182 -12.24 6.11 24.82
N THR A 183 -13.48 5.76 24.50
CA THR A 183 -13.79 4.61 23.63
C THR A 183 -13.38 4.85 22.18
N LEU A 184 -13.28 6.12 21.76
CA LEU A 184 -12.95 6.54 20.41
C LEU A 184 -11.50 7.02 20.24
N GLU A 185 -10.64 6.86 21.25
CA GLU A 185 -9.25 7.35 21.23
C GLU A 185 -8.45 6.90 20.00
N HIS A 186 -8.72 5.72 19.46
CA HIS A 186 -8.02 5.17 18.31
C HIS A 186 -8.39 5.89 17.00
N TYR A 187 -9.44 6.73 16.97
CA TYR A 187 -9.79 7.60 15.85
C TYR A 187 -9.19 9.00 15.93
N LEU A 188 -8.45 9.32 16.98
CA LEU A 188 -7.73 10.59 17.10
C LEU A 188 -6.62 10.75 16.08
N VAL A 189 -6.01 9.66 15.63
CA VAL A 189 -4.96 9.67 14.61
C VAL A 189 -5.55 9.38 13.23
N LYS A 190 -5.22 10.20 12.22
CA LYS A 190 -5.63 9.95 10.82
C LYS A 190 -5.10 8.57 10.39
N ARG A 191 -6.00 7.68 9.98
CA ARG A 191 -5.64 6.37 9.45
C ARG A 191 -5.08 6.48 8.03
N SER A 192 -4.23 5.54 7.66
CA SER A 192 -3.75 5.33 6.29
C SER A 192 -4.45 4.10 5.75
N GLN A 193 -5.43 4.30 4.86
CA GLN A 193 -6.24 3.22 4.32
C GLN A 193 -5.65 2.70 3.02
N TRP A 194 -5.34 1.41 2.98
CA TRP A 194 -4.84 0.72 1.79
C TRP A 194 -5.75 -0.44 1.40
N ILE A 195 -6.06 -0.51 0.12
CA ILE A 195 -6.76 -1.64 -0.51
C ILE A 195 -5.72 -2.37 -1.36
N ILE A 196 -5.41 -3.62 -1.04
CA ILE A 196 -4.33 -4.37 -1.68
C ILE A 196 -4.92 -5.55 -2.45
N GLY A 197 -4.56 -5.67 -3.71
CA GLY A 197 -4.99 -6.79 -4.55
C GLY A 197 -4.02 -7.10 -5.68
N GLY A 198 -4.11 -8.34 -6.17
CA GLY A 198 -3.38 -8.79 -7.36
C GLY A 198 -4.21 -8.64 -8.64
N ASP A 199 -3.83 -9.39 -9.67
CA ASP A 199 -4.40 -9.30 -11.02
C ASP A 199 -5.90 -9.57 -11.07
N GLY A 200 -6.36 -10.67 -10.49
CA GLY A 200 -7.76 -11.06 -10.54
C GLY A 200 -8.67 -10.03 -9.92
N ALA A 201 -8.29 -9.54 -8.76
CA ALA A 201 -9.00 -8.51 -8.03
C ALA A 201 -9.05 -7.18 -8.81
N SER A 202 -7.95 -6.77 -9.44
CA SER A 202 -7.82 -5.43 -10.00
C SER A 202 -8.16 -5.36 -11.49
N TYR A 203 -7.86 -6.40 -12.27
CA TYR A 203 -8.04 -6.38 -13.73
C TYR A 203 -9.26 -7.14 -14.23
N ASP A 204 -9.74 -8.14 -13.46
CA ASP A 204 -10.77 -9.09 -13.88
C ASP A 204 -12.03 -8.99 -13.02
N ILE A 205 -12.23 -9.95 -12.10
CA ILE A 205 -13.50 -10.11 -11.38
C ILE A 205 -13.79 -8.93 -10.42
N GLY A 206 -12.78 -8.40 -9.74
CA GLY A 206 -12.93 -7.27 -8.81
C GLY A 206 -12.83 -5.89 -9.46
N TYR A 207 -12.65 -5.82 -10.80
CA TYR A 207 -12.48 -4.53 -11.48
C TYR A 207 -13.71 -3.60 -11.33
N GLY A 208 -14.90 -4.13 -11.32
CA GLY A 208 -16.11 -3.33 -11.14
C GLY A 208 -16.14 -2.59 -9.80
N GLY A 209 -15.73 -3.24 -8.73
CA GLY A 209 -15.57 -2.62 -7.40
C GLY A 209 -14.44 -1.61 -7.36
N LEU A 210 -13.28 -1.93 -7.96
CA LEU A 210 -12.18 -0.99 -8.08
C LEU A 210 -12.61 0.30 -8.81
N ASP A 211 -13.27 0.16 -9.95
CA ASP A 211 -13.79 1.28 -10.74
C ASP A 211 -14.77 2.14 -9.93
N HIS A 212 -15.69 1.50 -9.20
CA HIS A 212 -16.64 2.19 -8.32
C HIS A 212 -15.94 2.97 -7.20
N VAL A 213 -14.94 2.37 -6.57
CA VAL A 213 -14.20 2.99 -5.46
C VAL A 213 -13.39 4.20 -5.91
N ILE A 214 -12.66 4.12 -7.03
CA ILE A 214 -11.93 5.29 -7.55
C ILE A 214 -12.89 6.36 -8.07
N ALA A 215 -14.10 6.00 -8.52
CA ALA A 215 -15.15 6.94 -8.91
C ALA A 215 -15.76 7.69 -7.71
N SER A 216 -15.63 7.17 -6.48
CA SER A 216 -16.27 7.75 -5.29
C SER A 216 -15.67 9.08 -4.84
N GLY A 217 -14.43 9.37 -5.20
CA GLY A 217 -13.68 10.55 -4.72
C GLY A 217 -13.24 10.48 -3.25
N GLU A 218 -13.41 9.36 -2.55
CA GLU A 218 -13.00 9.18 -1.16
C GLU A 218 -11.48 9.03 -1.04
N ASP A 219 -10.91 9.48 0.10
CA ASP A 219 -9.47 9.38 0.42
C ASP A 219 -9.10 7.92 0.73
N VAL A 220 -8.71 7.21 -0.30
CA VAL A 220 -8.34 5.77 -0.24
C VAL A 220 -7.21 5.45 -1.20
N ASN A 221 -6.27 4.61 -0.76
CA ASN A 221 -5.15 4.18 -1.57
C ASN A 221 -5.36 2.74 -2.03
N LEU A 222 -5.21 2.49 -3.32
CA LEU A 222 -5.22 1.16 -3.91
C LEU A 222 -3.79 0.79 -4.34
N LEU A 223 -3.31 -0.36 -3.85
CA LEU A 223 -2.03 -0.94 -4.27
C LEU A 223 -2.30 -2.21 -5.07
N VAL A 224 -2.07 -2.12 -6.37
CA VAL A 224 -2.17 -3.26 -7.28
C VAL A 224 -0.80 -3.93 -7.40
N LEU A 225 -0.71 -5.16 -6.92
CA LEU A 225 0.47 -6.02 -7.04
C LEU A 225 0.37 -6.78 -8.37
N ASP A 226 0.91 -6.18 -9.42
CA ASP A 226 0.78 -6.66 -10.80
C ASP A 226 1.81 -7.75 -11.09
N THR A 227 1.40 -9.00 -10.93
CA THR A 227 2.18 -10.19 -11.24
C THR A 227 1.90 -10.73 -12.66
N GLU A 228 1.03 -10.08 -13.41
CA GLU A 228 0.67 -10.43 -14.81
C GLU A 228 0.05 -11.83 -14.97
N VAL A 229 -0.35 -12.46 -13.86
CA VAL A 229 -1.08 -13.74 -13.80
C VAL A 229 -1.91 -13.85 -12.53
N TYR A 230 -2.91 -14.72 -12.49
CA TYR A 230 -3.49 -15.21 -11.23
C TYR A 230 -2.46 -16.09 -10.51
N SER A 231 -1.59 -15.47 -9.71
CA SER A 231 -0.41 -16.14 -9.16
C SER A 231 -0.74 -17.20 -8.13
N ASN A 232 -1.66 -16.92 -7.21
CA ASN A 232 -1.97 -17.81 -6.09
C ASN A 232 -2.74 -19.07 -6.51
N THR A 233 -3.64 -18.96 -7.47
CA THR A 233 -4.50 -20.07 -7.91
C THR A 233 -3.83 -21.01 -8.90
N GLY A 234 -2.61 -20.71 -9.37
CA GLY A 234 -1.82 -21.59 -10.23
C GLY A 234 -1.35 -20.98 -11.55
N GLY A 235 -1.31 -19.65 -11.68
CA GLY A 235 -0.74 -19.00 -12.86
C GLY A 235 -1.68 -18.93 -14.06
N GLN A 236 -2.98 -18.74 -13.81
CA GLN A 236 -3.97 -18.53 -14.89
C GLN A 236 -3.79 -17.15 -15.55
N SER A 237 -4.15 -17.10 -16.81
CA SER A 237 -4.14 -15.87 -17.58
C SER A 237 -5.19 -14.87 -17.04
N SER A 238 -4.74 -13.64 -16.78
CA SER A 238 -5.57 -12.50 -16.41
C SER A 238 -5.66 -11.49 -17.56
N LYS A 239 -6.43 -10.40 -17.39
CA LYS A 239 -6.37 -9.25 -18.31
C LYS A 239 -5.07 -8.46 -18.18
N ALA A 240 -4.30 -8.65 -17.09
CA ALA A 240 -2.95 -8.11 -16.93
C ALA A 240 -1.88 -8.96 -17.66
N THR A 241 -2.16 -10.19 -18.01
CA THR A 241 -1.21 -11.05 -18.73
C THR A 241 -0.87 -10.45 -20.10
N PRO A 242 0.42 -10.20 -20.40
CA PRO A 242 0.83 -9.55 -21.62
C PRO A 242 0.64 -10.43 -22.86
N LEU A 243 0.62 -9.78 -24.04
CA LEU A 243 0.61 -10.46 -25.33
C LEU A 243 1.79 -11.43 -25.46
N GLY A 244 1.52 -12.67 -25.88
CA GLY A 244 2.52 -13.71 -26.09
C GLY A 244 2.97 -14.46 -24.85
N ALA A 245 2.64 -14.00 -23.64
CA ALA A 245 2.99 -14.74 -22.42
C ALA A 245 2.17 -16.02 -22.27
N ILE A 246 2.82 -17.16 -22.00
CA ILE A 246 2.15 -18.41 -21.64
C ILE A 246 1.67 -18.31 -20.19
N ALA A 247 0.42 -18.74 -19.98
CA ALA A 247 -0.19 -18.94 -18.68
C ALA A 247 -1.20 -20.09 -18.76
N GLN A 248 -1.75 -20.56 -17.63
CA GLN A 248 -2.89 -21.46 -17.66
C GLN A 248 -4.04 -20.78 -18.43
N PHE A 249 -4.75 -21.54 -19.25
CA PHE A 249 -5.75 -21.08 -20.23
C PHE A 249 -5.20 -20.23 -21.40
N ALA A 250 -3.87 -20.06 -21.49
CA ALA A 250 -3.18 -19.41 -22.59
C ALA A 250 -1.91 -20.19 -22.96
N ALA A 251 -2.04 -21.50 -23.20
CA ALA A 251 -0.92 -22.41 -23.45
C ALA A 251 -0.12 -22.09 -24.73
N GLN A 252 -0.73 -21.41 -25.69
CA GLN A 252 -0.08 -20.96 -26.94
C GLN A 252 0.35 -19.48 -26.88
N GLY A 253 0.39 -18.89 -25.67
CA GLY A 253 0.58 -17.47 -25.43
C GLY A 253 -0.71 -16.66 -25.51
N LYS A 254 -0.79 -15.62 -24.69
CA LYS A 254 -1.91 -14.67 -24.69
C LYS A 254 -2.04 -13.99 -26.05
N ARG A 255 -3.26 -13.96 -26.60
CA ARG A 255 -3.52 -13.42 -27.96
C ARG A 255 -3.92 -11.95 -28.00
N ILE A 256 -4.22 -11.36 -26.84
CA ILE A 256 -4.65 -9.95 -26.72
C ILE A 256 -3.72 -9.19 -25.78
N ARG A 257 -3.66 -7.89 -25.97
CA ARG A 257 -2.82 -6.99 -25.15
C ARG A 257 -3.28 -6.96 -23.70
N LYS A 258 -2.37 -6.61 -22.81
CA LYS A 258 -2.64 -6.27 -21.42
C LYS A 258 -3.63 -5.10 -21.34
N LYS A 259 -4.61 -5.19 -20.43
CA LYS A 259 -5.48 -4.08 -20.07
C LYS A 259 -4.65 -2.98 -19.43
N ASP A 260 -4.75 -1.77 -19.92
CA ASP A 260 -4.08 -0.61 -19.33
C ASP A 260 -4.95 -0.01 -18.23
N LEU A 261 -4.79 -0.54 -17.01
CA LEU A 261 -5.56 -0.12 -15.86
C LEU A 261 -5.21 1.33 -15.46
N GLY A 262 -3.94 1.69 -15.56
CA GLY A 262 -3.48 3.03 -15.21
C GLY A 262 -4.08 4.10 -16.13
N LEU A 263 -4.02 3.88 -17.44
CA LEU A 263 -4.60 4.82 -18.41
C LEU A 263 -6.12 4.95 -18.22
N ILE A 264 -6.83 3.85 -17.95
CA ILE A 264 -8.27 3.91 -17.65
C ILE A 264 -8.52 4.79 -16.42
N ALA A 265 -7.76 4.60 -15.33
CA ALA A 265 -7.94 5.39 -14.11
C ALA A 265 -7.65 6.89 -14.32
N THR A 266 -6.71 7.26 -15.18
CA THR A 266 -6.43 8.69 -15.48
C THR A 266 -7.60 9.39 -16.16
N THR A 267 -8.52 8.66 -16.80
CA THR A 267 -9.70 9.25 -17.46
C THR A 267 -10.67 9.91 -16.48
N TYR A 268 -10.63 9.58 -15.20
CA TYR A 268 -11.41 10.25 -14.15
C TYR A 268 -10.94 11.69 -13.90
N GLY A 269 -9.69 12.02 -14.20
CA GLY A 269 -9.13 13.37 -14.05
C GLY A 269 -8.79 13.78 -12.60
N TYR A 270 -9.40 13.16 -11.60
CA TYR A 270 -9.21 13.44 -10.17
C TYR A 270 -8.65 12.24 -9.38
N VAL A 271 -8.23 11.18 -10.03
CA VAL A 271 -7.57 10.02 -9.41
C VAL A 271 -6.08 10.19 -9.53
N TYR A 272 -5.35 10.10 -8.40
CA TYR A 272 -3.90 9.99 -8.46
C TYR A 272 -3.52 8.60 -8.99
N VAL A 273 -2.66 8.52 -9.99
CA VAL A 273 -2.23 7.24 -10.56
C VAL A 273 -0.71 7.19 -10.65
N ALA A 274 -0.12 6.06 -10.23
CA ALA A 274 1.31 5.82 -10.39
C ALA A 274 1.58 4.40 -10.88
N GLN A 275 2.54 4.26 -11.79
CA GLN A 275 3.07 2.98 -12.21
C GLN A 275 4.54 2.89 -11.78
N VAL A 276 4.85 1.87 -10.97
CA VAL A 276 6.14 1.76 -10.27
C VAL A 276 6.80 0.40 -10.48
N ALA A 277 8.11 0.37 -10.33
CA ALA A 277 8.92 -0.85 -10.24
C ALA A 277 10.08 -0.54 -9.28
N MET A 278 10.02 -1.05 -8.04
CA MET A 278 10.96 -0.68 -6.97
C MET A 278 12.41 -0.99 -7.35
N GLY A 279 12.66 -2.12 -7.96
CA GLY A 279 14.01 -2.53 -8.37
C GLY A 279 14.59 -1.74 -9.54
N ALA A 280 13.75 -1.01 -10.29
CA ALA A 280 14.20 -0.10 -11.34
C ALA A 280 14.56 1.27 -10.79
N ASP A 281 13.66 1.86 -10.00
CA ASP A 281 13.86 3.15 -9.33
C ASP A 281 13.11 3.17 -7.99
N ASN A 282 13.82 2.88 -6.92
CA ASN A 282 13.24 2.87 -5.60
C ASN A 282 12.95 4.28 -5.04
N ALA A 283 13.58 5.33 -5.57
CA ALA A 283 13.27 6.71 -5.21
C ALA A 283 11.93 7.15 -5.82
N GLN A 284 11.68 6.78 -7.09
CA GLN A 284 10.39 7.01 -7.75
C GLN A 284 9.27 6.23 -7.03
N CYS A 285 9.50 4.97 -6.69
CA CYS A 285 8.54 4.14 -5.96
C CYS A 285 8.17 4.75 -4.60
N LEU A 286 9.17 5.15 -3.80
CA LEU A 286 8.93 5.83 -2.52
C LEU A 286 8.15 7.12 -2.70
N LYS A 287 8.50 7.92 -3.71
CA LYS A 287 7.83 9.18 -4.02
C LYS A 287 6.36 8.94 -4.40
N ALA A 288 6.10 7.97 -5.28
CA ALA A 288 4.75 7.62 -5.71
C ALA A 288 3.85 7.17 -4.54
N ILE A 289 4.36 6.31 -3.66
CA ILE A 289 3.64 5.83 -2.47
C ILE A 289 3.33 6.99 -1.50
N ARG A 290 4.27 7.91 -1.31
CA ARG A 290 4.08 9.08 -0.45
C ARG A 290 3.09 10.08 -1.04
N GLU A 291 3.17 10.33 -2.35
CA GLU A 291 2.21 11.21 -3.05
C GLU A 291 0.81 10.63 -3.01
N ALA A 292 0.66 9.31 -3.21
CA ALA A 292 -0.61 8.60 -3.11
C ALA A 292 -1.26 8.79 -1.74
N GLU A 293 -0.51 8.55 -0.66
CA GLU A 293 -1.03 8.65 0.72
C GLU A 293 -1.32 10.09 1.16
N ALA A 294 -0.60 11.05 0.59
CA ALA A 294 -0.81 12.48 0.86
C ALA A 294 -1.94 13.09 0.02
N TYR A 295 -2.34 12.44 -1.06
CA TYR A 295 -3.39 12.94 -1.96
C TYR A 295 -4.77 12.85 -1.26
N PRO A 296 -5.57 13.94 -1.24
CA PRO A 296 -6.85 13.97 -0.51
C PRO A 296 -8.02 13.38 -1.32
N GLY A 297 -7.79 12.26 -2.00
CA GLY A 297 -8.74 11.57 -2.85
C GLY A 297 -8.28 10.16 -3.19
N PRO A 298 -8.93 9.47 -4.14
CA PRO A 298 -8.56 8.12 -4.50
C PRO A 298 -7.22 8.07 -5.23
N SER A 299 -6.38 7.12 -4.83
CA SER A 299 -5.06 6.90 -5.40
C SER A 299 -4.90 5.46 -5.85
N LEU A 300 -4.30 5.25 -7.02
CA LEU A 300 -4.02 3.94 -7.60
C LEU A 300 -2.52 3.80 -7.88
N VAL A 301 -1.85 2.91 -7.16
CA VAL A 301 -0.44 2.57 -7.38
C VAL A 301 -0.35 1.18 -7.99
N ILE A 302 0.17 1.07 -9.21
CA ILE A 302 0.34 -0.19 -9.94
C ILE A 302 1.81 -0.58 -9.85
N ALA A 303 2.10 -1.65 -9.12
CA ALA A 303 3.44 -2.10 -8.80
C ALA A 303 3.79 -3.38 -9.57
N TYR A 304 4.76 -3.31 -10.46
CA TYR A 304 5.26 -4.50 -11.15
C TYR A 304 5.91 -5.46 -10.16
N ALA A 305 5.44 -6.68 -10.12
CA ALA A 305 5.86 -7.69 -9.15
C ALA A 305 6.24 -9.00 -9.84
N PRO A 306 7.52 -9.25 -10.17
CA PRO A 306 7.93 -10.51 -10.76
C PRO A 306 7.51 -11.71 -9.91
N CYS A 307 6.90 -12.70 -10.58
CA CYS A 307 6.35 -13.90 -9.96
C CYS A 307 7.14 -15.13 -10.37
N ILE A 308 7.13 -16.16 -9.53
CA ILE A 308 7.72 -17.48 -9.86
C ILE A 308 7.13 -18.07 -11.15
N ASN A 309 5.88 -17.75 -11.47
CA ASN A 309 5.22 -18.16 -12.71
C ASN A 309 5.85 -17.54 -13.99
N HIS A 310 6.63 -16.45 -13.89
CA HIS A 310 7.36 -15.90 -15.01
C HIS A 310 8.50 -16.83 -15.46
N GLY A 311 9.09 -17.57 -14.51
CA GLY A 311 10.21 -18.46 -14.77
C GLY A 311 11.49 -17.71 -15.11
N LEU A 312 11.96 -16.85 -14.19
CA LEU A 312 13.15 -16.02 -14.40
C LEU A 312 14.39 -16.86 -14.61
N LYS A 313 15.07 -16.64 -15.75
CA LYS A 313 16.32 -17.31 -16.11
C LYS A 313 17.57 -16.52 -15.75
N ILE A 314 17.44 -15.33 -15.22
CA ILE A 314 18.56 -14.55 -14.69
C ILE A 314 19.32 -15.35 -13.63
N LYS A 315 20.65 -15.26 -13.62
CA LYS A 315 21.48 -15.97 -12.64
C LYS A 315 21.06 -15.56 -11.22
N GLY A 316 20.62 -16.53 -10.42
CA GLY A 316 20.02 -16.33 -9.09
C GLY A 316 18.49 -16.44 -9.08
N GLY A 317 17.83 -16.58 -10.22
CA GLY A 317 16.39 -16.81 -10.35
C GLY A 317 15.56 -15.76 -9.60
N MET A 318 14.52 -16.20 -8.91
CA MET A 318 13.63 -15.29 -8.16
C MET A 318 14.32 -14.45 -7.07
N GLY A 319 15.47 -14.86 -6.55
CA GLY A 319 16.28 -14.03 -5.65
C GLY A 319 16.81 -12.75 -6.30
N ARG A 320 16.59 -12.56 -7.61
CA ARG A 320 16.95 -11.37 -8.39
C ARG A 320 15.74 -10.66 -8.97
N SER A 321 14.55 -10.85 -8.41
CA SER A 321 13.31 -10.22 -8.89
C SER A 321 13.41 -8.70 -9.01
N GLN A 322 14.05 -8.03 -8.07
CA GLN A 322 14.29 -6.58 -8.14
C GLN A 322 15.20 -6.20 -9.32
N ALA A 323 16.20 -7.01 -9.64
CA ALA A 323 17.02 -6.77 -10.83
C ALA A 323 16.24 -7.01 -12.14
N GLU A 324 15.27 -7.92 -12.14
CA GLU A 324 14.38 -8.14 -13.27
C GLU A 324 13.43 -6.96 -13.51
N GLU A 325 12.92 -6.33 -12.44
CA GLU A 325 12.17 -5.07 -12.54
C GLU A 325 13.02 -3.99 -13.24
N GLY A 326 14.30 -3.87 -12.87
CA GLY A 326 15.25 -2.95 -13.51
C GLY A 326 15.39 -3.22 -15.01
N ARG A 327 15.56 -4.49 -15.39
CA ARG A 327 15.65 -4.91 -16.79
C ARG A 327 14.36 -4.63 -17.57
N ALA A 328 13.21 -4.84 -16.95
CA ALA A 328 11.90 -4.56 -17.57
C ALA A 328 11.75 -3.07 -17.92
N VAL A 329 12.18 -2.18 -17.04
CA VAL A 329 12.13 -0.73 -17.30
C VAL A 329 13.21 -0.31 -18.30
N GLU A 330 14.43 -0.83 -18.16
CA GLU A 330 15.54 -0.51 -19.04
C GLU A 330 15.24 -0.82 -20.52
N CYS A 331 14.53 -1.93 -20.78
CA CYS A 331 14.20 -2.35 -22.16
C CYS A 331 12.85 -1.84 -22.68
N GLY A 332 12.10 -1.05 -21.90
CA GLY A 332 10.80 -0.53 -22.30
C GLY A 332 9.63 -1.51 -22.17
N TYR A 333 9.82 -2.63 -21.46
CA TYR A 333 8.73 -3.55 -21.16
C TYR A 333 7.77 -2.99 -20.13
N TRP A 334 8.30 -2.26 -19.14
CA TRP A 334 7.56 -1.55 -18.11
C TRP A 334 8.00 -0.09 -18.08
N HIS A 335 7.06 0.85 -17.82
CA HIS A 335 7.35 2.27 -17.74
C HIS A 335 7.01 2.80 -16.36
N LEU A 336 7.83 3.72 -15.86
CA LEU A 336 7.57 4.42 -14.61
C LEU A 336 6.94 5.77 -14.92
N TRP A 337 5.79 6.06 -14.35
CA TRP A 337 5.10 7.33 -14.54
C TRP A 337 4.14 7.64 -13.40
N ARG A 338 3.76 8.89 -13.28
CA ARG A 338 2.77 9.37 -12.33
C ARG A 338 1.81 10.34 -13.01
N TYR A 339 0.57 10.28 -12.59
CA TYR A 339 -0.47 11.25 -12.90
C TYR A 339 -0.97 11.85 -11.59
N ASN A 340 -0.67 13.14 -11.35
CA ASN A 340 -1.08 13.87 -10.16
C ASN A 340 -2.08 14.97 -10.53
N PRO A 341 -3.37 14.82 -10.20
CA PRO A 341 -4.41 15.80 -10.53
C PRO A 341 -4.13 17.19 -9.95
N GLN A 342 -3.49 17.30 -8.79
CA GLN A 342 -3.17 18.60 -8.17
C GLN A 342 -2.28 19.48 -9.05
N LEU A 343 -1.44 18.87 -9.89
CA LEU A 343 -0.62 19.65 -10.83
C LEU A 343 -1.48 20.34 -11.90
N ALA A 344 -2.60 19.72 -12.31
CA ALA A 344 -3.54 20.36 -13.25
C ALA A 344 -4.22 21.59 -12.62
N GLU A 345 -4.55 21.54 -11.33
CA GLU A 345 -5.09 22.68 -10.58
C GLU A 345 -4.09 23.85 -10.52
N GLU A 346 -2.78 23.52 -10.53
CA GLU A 346 -1.69 24.49 -10.58
C GLU A 346 -1.37 24.96 -12.02
N GLY A 347 -2.13 24.53 -13.03
CA GLY A 347 -1.89 24.81 -14.44
C GLY A 347 -0.68 24.11 -15.05
N LYS A 348 -0.21 23.01 -14.41
CA LYS A 348 0.90 22.19 -14.85
C LYS A 348 0.40 20.89 -15.50
N ASN A 349 1.27 20.21 -16.27
CA ASN A 349 0.95 18.89 -16.79
C ASN A 349 0.83 17.88 -15.63
N PRO A 350 -0.33 17.25 -15.44
CA PRO A 350 -0.50 16.24 -14.40
C PRO A 350 0.30 14.96 -14.65
N PHE A 351 0.64 14.66 -15.90
CA PHE A 351 1.40 13.47 -16.28
C PHE A 351 2.90 13.73 -16.23
N THR A 352 3.62 12.82 -15.55
CA THR A 352 5.09 12.82 -15.48
C THR A 352 5.59 11.43 -15.89
N LEU A 353 6.36 11.35 -16.98
CA LEU A 353 7.11 10.15 -17.32
C LEU A 353 8.42 10.14 -16.51
N ASP A 354 8.54 9.20 -15.59
CA ASP A 354 9.70 9.09 -14.69
C ASP A 354 10.82 8.19 -15.28
N SER A 355 10.45 7.21 -16.13
CA SER A 355 11.43 6.36 -16.79
C SER A 355 12.19 7.10 -17.89
N LYS A 356 13.46 6.72 -18.09
CA LYS A 356 14.30 7.21 -19.19
C LYS A 356 13.86 6.58 -20.51
N GLU A 357 14.39 7.10 -21.62
CA GLU A 357 14.27 6.47 -22.94
C GLU A 357 14.77 5.02 -22.87
N PRO A 358 13.96 4.04 -23.30
CA PRO A 358 14.33 2.63 -23.21
C PRO A 358 15.43 2.24 -24.20
N ASP A 359 16.25 1.28 -23.80
CA ASP A 359 17.15 0.57 -24.70
C ASP A 359 16.42 -0.61 -25.37
N TRP A 360 15.74 -0.34 -26.46
CA TRP A 360 14.96 -1.32 -27.23
C TRP A 360 15.77 -2.52 -27.72
N SER A 361 17.10 -2.41 -27.82
CA SER A 361 17.96 -3.53 -28.21
C SER A 361 17.93 -4.67 -27.18
N LYS A 362 17.60 -4.38 -25.93
CA LYS A 362 17.52 -5.34 -24.81
C LYS A 362 16.14 -6.00 -24.69
N PHE A 363 15.11 -5.51 -25.40
CA PHE A 363 13.74 -5.98 -25.25
C PHE A 363 13.59 -7.48 -25.53
N ARG A 364 14.19 -7.97 -26.62
CA ARG A 364 14.16 -9.39 -26.95
C ARG A 364 14.85 -10.26 -25.90
N ASP A 365 15.99 -9.81 -25.41
CA ASP A 365 16.76 -10.55 -24.37
C ASP A 365 16.01 -10.60 -23.05
N PHE A 366 15.28 -9.54 -22.71
CA PHE A 366 14.37 -9.55 -21.55
C PHE A 366 13.28 -10.61 -21.73
N LEU A 367 12.54 -10.61 -22.85
CA LEU A 367 11.48 -11.59 -23.08
C LEU A 367 12.00 -13.03 -23.04
N LEU A 368 13.15 -13.31 -23.68
CA LEU A 368 13.75 -14.64 -23.70
C LEU A 368 14.41 -15.02 -22.36
N GLY A 369 14.55 -14.05 -21.47
CA GLY A 369 14.96 -14.23 -20.08
C GLY A 369 13.87 -14.81 -19.19
N GLU A 370 12.63 -14.89 -19.65
CA GLU A 370 11.49 -15.46 -18.94
C GLU A 370 10.94 -16.70 -19.65
N VAL A 371 10.69 -17.77 -18.90
CA VAL A 371 10.20 -19.06 -19.45
C VAL A 371 8.86 -18.87 -20.14
N ARG A 372 7.99 -18.00 -19.65
CA ARG A 372 6.65 -17.76 -20.23
C ARG A 372 6.68 -17.24 -21.67
N TYR A 373 7.77 -16.60 -22.12
CA TYR A 373 7.97 -16.17 -23.51
C TYR A 373 8.88 -17.13 -24.28
N LEU A 374 9.96 -17.60 -23.65
CA LEU A 374 10.88 -18.53 -24.28
C LEU A 374 10.20 -19.82 -24.75
N SER A 375 9.20 -20.29 -23.98
CA SER A 375 8.43 -21.49 -24.35
C SER A 375 7.60 -21.29 -25.61
N VAL A 376 7.06 -20.09 -25.86
CA VAL A 376 6.37 -19.76 -27.12
C VAL A 376 7.33 -19.84 -28.29
N GLN A 377 8.51 -19.21 -28.17
CA GLN A 377 9.51 -19.24 -29.23
C GLN A 377 9.97 -20.66 -29.55
N LYS A 378 10.08 -21.54 -28.56
CA LYS A 378 10.45 -22.95 -28.79
C LYS A 378 9.35 -23.75 -29.46
N ALA A 379 8.09 -23.47 -29.14
CA ALA A 379 6.95 -24.17 -29.73
C ALA A 379 6.60 -23.66 -31.13
N TYR A 380 6.88 -22.40 -31.40
CA TYR A 380 6.59 -21.70 -32.65
C TYR A 380 7.80 -20.86 -33.05
N PRO A 381 8.86 -21.50 -33.59
CA PRO A 381 10.12 -20.83 -33.94
C PRO A 381 10.01 -19.83 -35.09
#